data_71f1d541240a8cc26d3a1675330501d0
#
_entry.id   71f1d541240a8cc26d3a1675330501d0
#
_cell.length_a   1.000
_cell.length_b   1.000
_cell.length_c   1.000
_cell.angle_alpha   90.00
_cell.angle_beta   90.00
_cell.angle_gamma   90.00
#
_symmetry.space_group_name_H-M   'P 1'
#
loop_
_entity.id
_entity.type
_entity.pdbx_description
1 polymer ?
#
loop_
_entity_poly.entity_id
_entity_poly.type
_entity_poly.pdbx_seq_one_letter_code
_entity_poly.pdbx_strand_id
1 'polypeptide(L)'
;EMSASLVGSEMCIRDSVKHVNTTVGPEQEYFLVDKELYKQRKDLVFCGRTLIGAPAPKGQEMEDHYFGALKPRVAAYMHDLDVELWKLGIPAKTKHNEVAPAQHELAPVFDTTNVAVDHNQLTMEVMKKVADKHGLVCLLHEKPFEGINGSGKHNNWSMITDTGVNILDPGKTPAENTQFLIFLTAVIKAVDEYADVLRISVASAGNDHRLGANEAPPAVVSVFLGDELTEVLKSIENGEYFAGSRAVQMDIGAKVLPHFVKDNTDRNRTSPFAFTGNKFEFRMLGSEASVANPNIILNTAVAECVHQFAEQLKDVPEDKMEDAIHELIKKTIIDHKRVIFNGNGYTDEWIEEATKRGLFNLKSTPDALPQWIADKNIELFTKYHIFTKEEIESRYEIWLESYSKILNIESNTMVEMVQKDFLPSVFTYIDKVAATAVAKKSVVSDVSTASEGKLIKELSQLADEISTGLETLKADTAKALATEDPLANAKAYQTVVLSDMDELRKSVDAAETLIPDALLPYPTYDKLLFSV
;
A
#
# COMPACT_ATOMS: atom_id res chain seq x y z
N GLU A 1 -9.05 20.51 18.05
CA GLU A 1 -9.95 19.81 19.00
C GLU A 1 -9.49 18.38 19.33
N MET A 2 -8.82 17.65 18.40
CA MET A 2 -8.14 16.38 18.77
C MET A 2 -7.00 16.57 19.79
N SER A 3 -6.45 17.77 19.91
CA SER A 3 -5.48 18.10 20.94
C SER A 3 -6.03 17.97 22.37
N ALA A 4 -7.34 18.13 22.56
CA ALA A 4 -7.95 18.03 23.89
C ALA A 4 -7.97 16.60 24.45
N SER A 5 -8.00 15.57 23.61
CA SER A 5 -7.99 14.18 24.07
C SER A 5 -6.59 13.66 24.43
N LEU A 6 -5.54 14.33 23.97
CA LEU A 6 -4.15 14.07 24.37
C LEU A 6 -3.76 14.81 25.67
N VAL A 7 -4.63 15.66 26.21
CA VAL A 7 -4.42 16.41 27.47
C VAL A 7 -4.18 15.46 28.67
N GLY A 8 -4.75 14.26 28.64
CA GLY A 8 -4.43 13.21 29.63
C GLY A 8 -2.97 12.76 29.65
N SER A 9 -2.19 13.03 28.60
CA SER A 9 -0.76 12.71 28.55
C SER A 9 0.14 13.73 29.30
N GLU A 10 -0.42 14.84 29.77
CA GLU A 10 0.32 15.86 30.53
C GLU A 10 0.96 15.33 31.80
N MET A 11 0.45 14.21 32.34
CA MET A 11 1.04 13.59 33.53
C MET A 11 2.45 13.05 33.33
N CYS A 12 2.87 12.80 32.08
CA CYS A 12 4.22 12.32 31.75
C CYS A 12 5.11 13.42 31.14
N ILE A 13 4.56 14.62 30.93
CA ILE A 13 5.24 15.75 30.28
C ILE A 13 5.23 16.90 31.30
N ARG A 14 6.40 17.57 31.47
CA ARG A 14 6.54 18.69 32.41
C ARG A 14 5.45 19.75 32.20
N ASP A 15 5.07 20.47 33.27
CA ASP A 15 4.07 21.56 33.30
C ASP A 15 4.16 22.62 32.19
N SER A 16 5.24 22.58 31.41
CA SER A 16 5.48 23.49 30.27
C SER A 16 4.81 23.07 28.96
N VAL A 17 4.37 21.81 28.81
CA VAL A 17 3.72 21.31 27.59
C VAL A 17 2.22 21.49 27.68
N LYS A 18 1.63 22.15 26.69
CA LYS A 18 0.19 22.44 26.63
C LYS A 18 -0.58 21.46 25.77
N HIS A 19 0.06 20.94 24.71
CA HIS A 19 -0.53 19.97 23.81
C HIS A 19 0.52 19.17 23.05
N VAL A 20 0.09 18.02 22.52
CA VAL A 20 0.87 17.18 21.64
C VAL A 20 0.20 17.15 20.28
N ASN A 21 0.96 17.39 19.23
CA ASN A 21 0.52 17.27 17.83
C ASN A 21 1.10 16.01 17.23
N THR A 22 0.38 15.42 16.29
CA THR A 22 0.94 14.39 15.41
C THR A 22 1.59 15.02 14.18
N THR A 23 2.67 14.42 13.71
CA THR A 23 3.38 14.83 12.50
C THR A 23 3.36 13.72 11.49
N VAL A 24 3.29 14.09 10.20
CA VAL A 24 3.18 13.15 9.09
C VAL A 24 4.10 13.57 7.95
N GLY A 25 4.80 12.59 7.36
CA GLY A 25 5.57 12.73 6.13
C GLY A 25 5.24 11.58 5.19
N PRO A 26 4.30 11.75 4.24
CA PRO A 26 3.94 10.69 3.31
C PRO A 26 4.96 10.58 2.17
N GLU A 27 5.42 9.36 1.88
CA GLU A 27 6.26 9.04 0.73
C GLU A 27 5.36 8.65 -0.43
N GLN A 28 5.32 9.46 -1.51
CA GLN A 28 4.41 9.27 -2.63
C GLN A 28 5.10 8.50 -3.74
N GLU A 29 4.75 7.23 -3.91
CA GLU A 29 5.13 6.43 -5.09
C GLU A 29 4.17 6.67 -6.25
N TYR A 30 4.69 6.56 -7.48
CA TYR A 30 3.91 6.76 -8.71
C TYR A 30 4.63 6.18 -9.92
N PHE A 31 3.85 5.92 -11.00
CA PHE A 31 4.41 5.56 -12.31
C PHE A 31 4.32 6.73 -13.28
N LEU A 32 5.29 6.83 -14.18
CA LEU A 32 5.25 7.72 -15.34
C LEU A 32 5.19 6.91 -16.62
N VAL A 33 4.22 7.21 -17.47
CA VAL A 33 4.08 6.59 -18.79
C VAL A 33 4.00 7.65 -19.88
N ASP A 34 4.42 7.31 -21.09
CA ASP A 34 4.28 8.20 -22.24
C ASP A 34 2.79 8.47 -22.52
N LYS A 35 2.45 9.76 -22.71
CA LYS A 35 1.05 10.19 -22.89
C LYS A 35 0.41 9.63 -24.16
N GLU A 36 1.16 9.46 -25.24
CA GLU A 36 0.62 8.94 -26.50
C GLU A 36 0.39 7.42 -26.42
N LEU A 37 1.22 6.69 -25.67
CA LEU A 37 0.99 5.28 -25.37
C LEU A 37 -0.21 5.08 -24.43
N TYR A 38 -0.31 5.89 -23.39
CA TYR A 38 -1.44 5.88 -22.44
C TYR A 38 -2.80 6.03 -23.14
N LYS A 39 -2.92 6.98 -24.07
CA LYS A 39 -4.17 7.24 -24.82
C LYS A 39 -4.64 6.05 -25.65
N GLN A 40 -3.76 5.12 -25.98
CA GLN A 40 -4.08 3.92 -26.77
C GLN A 40 -4.59 2.77 -25.89
N ARG A 41 -4.61 2.93 -24.58
CA ARG A 41 -5.05 1.91 -23.62
C ARG A 41 -6.29 2.38 -22.85
N LYS A 42 -7.45 1.84 -23.21
CA LYS A 42 -8.72 2.18 -22.55
C LYS A 42 -8.71 1.83 -21.07
N ASP A 43 -8.07 0.74 -20.69
CA ASP A 43 -7.93 0.32 -19.28
C ASP A 43 -7.14 1.33 -18.44
N LEU A 44 -6.02 1.85 -18.95
CA LEU A 44 -5.29 2.92 -18.27
C LEU A 44 -6.11 4.21 -18.18
N VAL A 45 -6.85 4.55 -19.25
CA VAL A 45 -7.67 5.78 -19.31
C VAL A 45 -8.87 5.72 -18.34
N PHE A 46 -9.57 4.59 -18.27
CA PHE A 46 -10.81 4.47 -17.48
C PHE A 46 -10.59 3.92 -16.07
N CYS A 47 -9.57 3.07 -15.89
CA CYS A 47 -9.34 2.35 -14.64
C CYS A 47 -8.03 2.73 -13.94
N GLY A 48 -7.10 3.44 -14.62
CA GLY A 48 -5.78 3.76 -14.08
C GLY A 48 -4.82 2.57 -14.00
N ARG A 49 -5.27 1.37 -14.41
CA ARG A 49 -4.51 0.12 -14.40
C ARG A 49 -4.73 -0.68 -15.67
N THR A 50 -3.76 -1.52 -16.02
CA THR A 50 -3.89 -2.47 -17.12
C THR A 50 -4.72 -3.68 -16.68
N LEU A 51 -5.76 -4.02 -17.45
CA LEU A 51 -6.62 -5.18 -17.19
C LEU A 51 -6.13 -6.44 -17.92
N ILE A 52 -5.35 -6.27 -18.97
CA ILE A 52 -4.73 -7.29 -19.79
C ILE A 52 -3.31 -6.85 -20.19
N GLY A 53 -2.45 -7.79 -20.52
CA GLY A 53 -1.09 -7.54 -20.98
C GLY A 53 -0.09 -8.56 -20.46
N ALA A 54 0.60 -9.23 -21.38
CA ALA A 54 1.64 -10.18 -21.05
C ALA A 54 2.87 -9.46 -20.43
N PRO A 55 3.60 -10.13 -19.51
CA PRO A 55 4.82 -9.58 -18.93
C PRO A 55 5.85 -9.25 -20.02
N ALA A 56 6.55 -8.13 -19.85
CA ALA A 56 7.71 -7.81 -20.69
C ALA A 56 8.83 -8.85 -20.52
N PRO A 57 9.69 -9.06 -21.53
CA PRO A 57 10.83 -9.98 -21.40
C PRO A 57 11.82 -9.61 -20.28
N LYS A 58 11.81 -8.36 -19.87
CA LYS A 58 12.53 -7.84 -18.72
C LYS A 58 11.55 -7.06 -17.84
N GLY A 59 11.53 -7.38 -16.54
CA GLY A 59 10.78 -6.66 -15.51
C GLY A 59 11.71 -5.91 -14.56
N GLN A 60 11.60 -6.21 -13.28
CA GLN A 60 12.36 -5.60 -12.19
C GLN A 60 13.45 -6.49 -11.59
N GLU A 61 13.74 -7.65 -12.19
CA GLU A 61 14.57 -8.74 -11.63
C GLU A 61 15.99 -8.30 -11.28
N MET A 62 16.52 -7.31 -12.01
CA MET A 62 17.89 -6.82 -11.82
C MET A 62 17.97 -5.63 -10.86
N GLU A 63 16.85 -5.08 -10.43
CA GLU A 63 16.77 -3.85 -9.61
C GLU A 63 17.56 -2.66 -10.21
N ASP A 64 17.90 -2.73 -11.50
CA ASP A 64 18.74 -1.77 -12.19
C ASP A 64 18.04 -0.42 -12.45
N HIS A 65 16.72 -0.36 -12.32
CA HIS A 65 15.99 0.91 -12.31
C HIS A 65 16.21 1.65 -10.99
N TYR A 66 16.09 0.98 -9.85
CA TYR A 66 16.31 1.56 -8.53
C TYR A 66 17.72 2.17 -8.37
N PHE A 67 18.73 1.44 -8.79
CA PHE A 67 20.14 1.88 -8.74
C PHE A 67 20.56 2.71 -9.97
N GLY A 68 19.67 2.90 -10.93
CA GLY A 68 19.93 3.61 -12.18
C GLY A 68 19.85 5.14 -12.04
N ALA A 69 20.47 5.84 -12.99
CA ALA A 69 20.32 7.28 -13.12
C ALA A 69 18.91 7.65 -13.60
N LEU A 70 18.41 8.80 -13.14
CA LEU A 70 17.18 9.39 -13.68
C LEU A 70 17.34 9.70 -15.18
N LYS A 71 16.41 9.21 -15.99
CA LYS A 71 16.40 9.54 -17.43
C LYS A 71 16.13 11.04 -17.63
N PRO A 72 16.67 11.68 -18.67
CA PRO A 72 16.59 13.14 -18.84
C PRO A 72 15.16 13.69 -18.83
N ARG A 73 14.20 13.00 -19.45
CA ARG A 73 12.78 13.42 -19.48
C ARG A 73 12.14 13.36 -18.10
N VAL A 74 12.44 12.31 -17.34
CA VAL A 74 11.98 12.16 -15.95
C VAL A 74 12.62 13.21 -15.04
N ALA A 75 13.92 13.46 -15.18
CA ALA A 75 14.63 14.47 -14.42
C ALA A 75 14.06 15.89 -14.67
N ALA A 76 13.71 16.22 -15.92
CA ALA A 76 13.06 17.48 -16.26
C ALA A 76 11.66 17.60 -15.61
N TYR A 77 10.86 16.55 -15.67
CA TYR A 77 9.57 16.49 -14.97
C TYR A 77 9.73 16.70 -13.46
N MET A 78 10.63 15.96 -12.82
CA MET A 78 10.86 16.06 -11.38
C MET A 78 11.36 17.45 -10.96
N HIS A 79 12.18 18.10 -11.81
CA HIS A 79 12.64 19.47 -11.57
C HIS A 79 11.46 20.46 -11.58
N ASP A 80 10.63 20.42 -12.60
CA ASP A 80 9.50 21.31 -12.72
C ASP A 80 8.44 21.04 -11.64
N LEU A 81 8.27 19.77 -11.25
CA LEU A 81 7.41 19.38 -10.13
C LEU A 81 7.88 20.02 -8.81
N ASP A 82 9.18 19.96 -8.48
CA ASP A 82 9.74 20.61 -7.30
C ASP A 82 9.44 22.12 -7.31
N VAL A 83 9.67 22.78 -8.44
CA VAL A 83 9.45 24.23 -8.57
C VAL A 83 7.99 24.60 -8.34
N GLU A 84 7.04 23.83 -8.88
CA GLU A 84 5.61 24.08 -8.68
C GLU A 84 5.18 23.80 -7.22
N LEU A 85 5.70 22.74 -6.60
CA LEU A 85 5.42 22.42 -5.20
C LEU A 85 6.00 23.48 -4.25
N TRP A 86 7.22 23.96 -4.49
CA TRP A 86 7.83 25.02 -3.67
C TRP A 86 7.06 26.34 -3.75
N LYS A 87 6.50 26.69 -4.92
CA LYS A 87 5.61 27.87 -5.06
C LYS A 87 4.35 27.75 -4.19
N LEU A 88 3.91 26.54 -3.89
CA LEU A 88 2.76 26.26 -3.02
C LEU A 88 3.16 26.10 -1.54
N GLY A 89 4.45 26.24 -1.21
CA GLY A 89 4.97 26.06 0.15
C GLY A 89 5.14 24.58 0.55
N ILE A 90 5.08 23.65 -0.41
CA ILE A 90 5.26 22.21 -0.16
C ILE A 90 6.75 21.87 -0.30
N PRO A 91 7.45 21.51 0.79
CA PRO A 91 8.89 21.30 0.76
C PRO A 91 9.22 19.86 0.26
N ALA A 92 9.02 19.60 -1.03
CA ALA A 92 9.48 18.38 -1.66
C ALA A 92 11.02 18.28 -1.59
N LYS A 93 11.55 17.16 -1.13
CA LYS A 93 12.98 17.01 -0.82
C LYS A 93 13.61 15.80 -1.49
N THR A 94 12.96 14.63 -1.42
CA THR A 94 13.50 13.37 -1.93
C THR A 94 12.76 12.98 -3.20
N LYS A 95 13.52 12.56 -4.21
CA LYS A 95 13.01 12.02 -5.48
C LYS A 95 14.03 11.03 -6.03
N HIS A 96 13.55 9.85 -6.39
CA HIS A 96 14.39 8.78 -6.95
C HIS A 96 13.55 7.78 -7.75
N ASN A 97 14.23 6.87 -8.41
CA ASN A 97 13.61 5.71 -9.03
C ASN A 97 13.24 4.67 -7.97
N GLU A 98 12.11 3.99 -8.19
CA GLU A 98 11.71 2.79 -7.45
C GLU A 98 12.13 1.50 -8.18
N VAL A 99 11.84 0.33 -7.59
CA VAL A 99 12.30 -0.96 -8.10
C VAL A 99 11.65 -1.30 -9.44
N ALA A 100 10.36 -1.04 -9.61
CA ALA A 100 9.67 -1.31 -10.86
C ALA A 100 10.09 -0.32 -11.96
N PRO A 101 10.23 -0.78 -13.22
CA PRO A 101 10.46 0.12 -14.34
C PRO A 101 9.38 1.21 -14.43
N ALA A 102 9.79 2.43 -14.76
CA ALA A 102 8.94 3.63 -14.81
C ALA A 102 8.29 4.06 -13.49
N GLN A 103 8.68 3.46 -12.36
CA GLN A 103 8.22 3.82 -11.02
C GLN A 103 9.20 4.78 -10.35
N HIS A 104 8.64 5.75 -9.61
CA HIS A 104 9.39 6.79 -8.92
C HIS A 104 8.74 7.12 -7.58
N GLU A 105 9.50 7.79 -6.71
CA GLU A 105 9.02 8.27 -5.43
C GLU A 105 9.33 9.76 -5.23
N LEU A 106 8.44 10.43 -4.52
CA LEU A 106 8.62 11.78 -3.99
C LEU A 106 8.28 11.79 -2.50
N ALA A 107 9.21 12.26 -1.67
CA ALA A 107 8.99 12.44 -0.24
C ALA A 107 9.15 13.92 0.16
N PRO A 108 8.10 14.55 0.73
CA PRO A 108 8.19 15.89 1.30
C PRO A 108 8.85 15.85 2.69
N VAL A 109 9.24 17.01 3.19
CA VAL A 109 9.55 17.17 4.61
C VAL A 109 8.24 17.02 5.40
N PHE A 110 8.30 16.32 6.53
CA PHE A 110 7.13 16.13 7.39
C PHE A 110 6.61 17.45 7.97
N ASP A 111 5.33 17.50 8.28
CA ASP A 111 4.66 18.62 8.94
C ASP A 111 3.61 18.11 9.92
N THR A 112 2.91 19.00 10.60
CA THR A 112 1.73 18.63 11.37
C THR A 112 0.71 17.91 10.47
N THR A 113 0.01 16.94 11.04
CA THR A 113 -0.85 16.04 10.26
C THR A 113 -1.81 16.79 9.33
N ASN A 114 -2.44 17.86 9.82
CA ASN A 114 -3.39 18.64 9.02
C ASN A 114 -2.73 19.23 7.77
N VAL A 115 -1.60 19.90 7.94
CA VAL A 115 -0.85 20.52 6.84
C VAL A 115 -0.31 19.46 5.88
N ALA A 116 0.25 18.36 6.40
CA ALA A 116 0.79 17.28 5.58
C ALA A 116 -0.29 16.59 4.73
N VAL A 117 -1.51 16.44 5.25
CA VAL A 117 -2.66 15.90 4.50
C VAL A 117 -3.02 16.82 3.34
N ASP A 118 -3.16 18.12 3.57
CA ASP A 118 -3.47 19.10 2.53
C ASP A 118 -2.36 19.17 1.49
N HIS A 119 -1.11 19.18 1.92
CA HIS A 119 0.06 19.16 1.04
C HIS A 119 0.07 17.92 0.14
N ASN A 120 -0.27 16.73 0.66
CA ASN A 120 -0.32 15.51 -0.14
C ASN A 120 -1.42 15.57 -1.22
N GLN A 121 -2.61 16.10 -0.90
CA GLN A 121 -3.67 16.28 -1.89
C GLN A 121 -3.23 17.23 -3.03
N LEU A 122 -2.63 18.36 -2.69
CA LEU A 122 -2.08 19.28 -3.68
C LEU A 122 -0.94 18.65 -4.49
N THR A 123 -0.06 17.89 -3.84
CA THR A 123 1.04 17.17 -4.51
C THR A 123 0.51 16.24 -5.59
N MET A 124 -0.48 15.40 -5.29
CA MET A 124 -1.08 14.48 -6.28
C MET A 124 -1.67 15.22 -7.48
N GLU A 125 -2.32 16.35 -7.25
CA GLU A 125 -2.89 17.17 -8.32
C GLU A 125 -1.81 17.82 -9.18
N VAL A 126 -0.77 18.35 -8.55
CA VAL A 126 0.36 19.01 -9.25
C VAL A 126 1.17 18.00 -10.05
N MET A 127 1.40 16.79 -9.50
CA MET A 127 2.08 15.69 -10.22
C MET A 127 1.41 15.38 -11.55
N LYS A 128 0.08 15.24 -11.58
CA LYS A 128 -0.68 14.98 -12.80
C LYS A 128 -0.57 16.14 -13.81
N LYS A 129 -0.68 17.38 -13.33
CA LYS A 129 -0.60 18.58 -14.19
C LYS A 129 0.79 18.80 -14.78
N VAL A 130 1.85 18.58 -14.00
CA VAL A 130 3.23 18.72 -14.49
C VAL A 130 3.58 17.59 -15.46
N ALA A 131 3.15 16.34 -15.18
CA ALA A 131 3.34 15.22 -16.11
C ALA A 131 2.75 15.53 -17.49
N ASP A 132 1.54 16.10 -17.53
CA ASP A 132 0.88 16.48 -18.77
C ASP A 132 1.70 17.46 -19.61
N LYS A 133 2.37 18.46 -18.98
CA LYS A 133 3.26 19.41 -19.65
C LYS A 133 4.49 18.74 -20.28
N HIS A 134 4.97 17.64 -19.71
CA HIS A 134 6.11 16.87 -20.21
C HIS A 134 5.71 15.75 -21.20
N GLY A 135 4.44 15.71 -21.63
CA GLY A 135 3.94 14.63 -22.48
C GLY A 135 3.94 13.28 -21.77
N LEU A 136 3.82 13.28 -20.45
CA LEU A 136 3.74 12.13 -19.60
C LEU A 136 2.37 12.04 -18.93
N VAL A 137 2.04 10.87 -18.40
CA VAL A 137 0.92 10.66 -17.49
C VAL A 137 1.45 10.09 -16.18
N CYS A 138 1.09 10.73 -15.06
CA CYS A 138 1.38 10.24 -13.73
C CYS A 138 0.26 9.31 -13.27
N LEU A 139 0.56 8.03 -13.11
CA LEU A 139 -0.36 7.03 -12.59
C LEU A 139 -0.18 6.91 -11.07
N LEU A 140 -1.25 7.16 -10.34
CA LEU A 140 -1.30 7.04 -8.88
C LEU A 140 -2.06 5.78 -8.43
N HIS A 141 -2.57 4.98 -9.36
CA HIS A 141 -3.20 3.70 -9.03
C HIS A 141 -2.22 2.78 -8.30
N GLU A 142 -2.72 2.01 -7.33
CA GLU A 142 -1.92 1.15 -6.45
C GLU A 142 -1.23 0.00 -7.19
N LYS A 143 -1.84 -0.50 -8.28
CA LYS A 143 -1.30 -1.62 -9.08
C LYS A 143 -1.55 -1.37 -10.57
N PRO A 144 -0.82 -0.43 -11.22
CA PRO A 144 -1.04 -0.13 -12.63
C PRO A 144 -0.66 -1.27 -13.56
N PHE A 145 0.31 -2.08 -13.17
CA PHE A 145 0.86 -3.18 -13.98
C PHE A 145 0.96 -4.45 -13.15
N GLU A 146 0.55 -5.57 -13.73
CA GLU A 146 0.66 -6.88 -13.11
C GLU A 146 2.10 -7.40 -13.16
N GLY A 147 2.50 -8.22 -12.16
CA GLY A 147 3.80 -8.90 -12.13
C GLY A 147 4.98 -8.05 -11.64
N ILE A 148 4.79 -6.75 -11.37
CA ILE A 148 5.83 -5.85 -10.82
C ILE A 148 5.32 -5.13 -9.57
N ASN A 149 6.17 -4.37 -8.89
CA ASN A 149 5.76 -3.61 -7.69
C ASN A 149 4.57 -2.71 -7.97
N GLY A 150 3.68 -2.60 -6.99
CA GLY A 150 2.65 -1.56 -6.95
C GLY A 150 3.17 -0.29 -6.29
N SER A 151 2.34 0.76 -6.28
CA SER A 151 2.64 2.04 -5.66
C SER A 151 1.85 2.27 -4.39
N GLY A 152 2.52 2.70 -3.34
CA GLY A 152 1.95 3.04 -2.05
C GLY A 152 2.24 4.46 -1.62
N LYS A 153 1.90 4.72 -0.36
CA LYS A 153 2.31 5.89 0.42
C LYS A 153 2.74 5.44 1.79
N HIS A 154 4.04 5.44 2.06
CA HIS A 154 4.48 5.17 3.41
C HIS A 154 4.18 6.38 4.29
N ASN A 155 3.28 6.21 5.26
CA ASN A 155 2.86 7.26 6.16
C ASN A 155 3.80 7.31 7.38
N ASN A 156 4.86 8.11 7.31
CA ASN A 156 5.75 8.35 8.44
C ASN A 156 5.03 9.20 9.47
N TRP A 157 4.75 8.63 10.64
CA TRP A 157 3.94 9.24 11.68
C TRP A 157 4.70 9.31 13.01
N SER A 158 4.63 10.45 13.68
CA SER A 158 5.20 10.66 15.01
C SER A 158 4.36 11.63 15.85
N MET A 159 4.77 11.85 17.10
CA MET A 159 4.14 12.77 18.04
C MET A 159 5.15 13.80 18.53
N ILE A 160 4.78 15.07 18.51
CA ILE A 160 5.63 16.18 18.91
C ILE A 160 4.89 17.09 19.90
N THR A 161 5.56 17.52 20.95
CA THR A 161 5.04 18.53 21.87
C THR A 161 5.01 19.92 21.22
N ASP A 162 4.22 20.83 21.77
CA ASP A 162 4.23 22.25 21.36
C ASP A 162 5.59 22.95 21.64
N THR A 163 6.45 22.33 22.44
CA THR A 163 7.83 22.77 22.71
C THR A 163 8.86 22.15 21.73
N GLY A 164 8.42 21.33 20.77
CA GLY A 164 9.27 20.75 19.73
C GLY A 164 9.96 19.45 20.11
N VAL A 165 9.56 18.79 21.20
CA VAL A 165 10.13 17.49 21.62
C VAL A 165 9.37 16.35 20.94
N ASN A 166 10.08 15.48 20.21
CA ASN A 166 9.52 14.25 19.67
C ASN A 166 9.42 13.20 20.80
N ILE A 167 8.20 12.78 21.13
CA ILE A 167 7.94 11.84 22.24
C ILE A 167 8.25 10.39 21.85
N LEU A 168 8.36 10.09 20.57
CA LEU A 168 8.76 8.78 20.06
C LEU A 168 10.28 8.70 19.80
N ASP A 169 11.06 9.67 20.26
CA ASP A 169 12.52 9.57 20.25
C ASP A 169 12.99 8.74 21.46
N PRO A 170 13.56 7.53 21.22
CA PRO A 170 14.03 6.66 22.31
C PRO A 170 15.22 7.24 23.07
N GLY A 171 15.93 8.21 22.49
CA GLY A 171 17.18 8.72 23.03
C GLY A 171 18.32 7.69 22.94
N LYS A 172 19.33 7.86 23.81
CA LYS A 172 20.51 6.97 23.83
C LYS A 172 20.30 5.71 24.68
N THR A 173 19.36 5.75 25.59
CA THR A 173 19.04 4.65 26.53
C THR A 173 17.53 4.41 26.53
N PRO A 174 16.98 3.70 25.52
CA PRO A 174 15.53 3.49 25.39
C PRO A 174 14.89 2.86 26.63
N ALA A 175 15.60 1.94 27.29
CA ALA A 175 15.11 1.25 28.49
C ALA A 175 14.91 2.16 29.72
N GLU A 176 15.62 3.28 29.77
CA GLU A 176 15.53 4.27 30.88
C GLU A 176 14.60 5.44 30.52
N ASN A 177 14.15 5.54 29.27
CA ASN A 177 13.28 6.61 28.81
C ASN A 177 11.81 6.25 29.05
N THR A 178 11.35 6.45 30.26
CA THR A 178 9.97 6.14 30.68
C THR A 178 8.92 6.85 29.84
N GLN A 179 9.16 8.11 29.45
CA GLN A 179 8.27 8.85 28.56
C GLN A 179 8.14 8.16 27.20
N PHE A 180 9.23 7.78 26.58
CA PHE A 180 9.22 7.05 25.32
C PHE A 180 8.47 5.71 25.46
N LEU A 181 8.78 4.94 26.51
CA LEU A 181 8.19 3.62 26.71
C LEU A 181 6.69 3.65 26.92
N ILE A 182 6.14 4.62 27.65
CA ILE A 182 4.70 4.72 27.87
C ILE A 182 3.96 5.06 26.57
N PHE A 183 4.49 5.96 25.74
CA PHE A 183 3.90 6.29 24.46
C PHE A 183 4.10 5.17 23.42
N LEU A 184 5.25 4.51 23.41
CA LEU A 184 5.47 3.32 22.58
C LEU A 184 4.44 2.23 22.89
N THR A 185 4.22 1.94 24.16
CA THR A 185 3.25 0.91 24.58
C THR A 185 1.80 1.32 24.33
N ALA A 186 1.48 2.62 24.41
CA ALA A 186 0.17 3.14 23.99
C ALA A 186 -0.09 2.92 22.50
N VAL A 187 0.92 3.14 21.65
CA VAL A 187 0.82 2.87 20.20
C VAL A 187 0.66 1.38 19.93
N ILE A 188 1.45 0.51 20.59
CA ILE A 188 1.32 -0.95 20.44
C ILE A 188 -0.09 -1.40 20.82
N LYS A 189 -0.62 -0.92 21.96
CA LYS A 189 -1.99 -1.19 22.41
C LYS A 189 -3.01 -0.72 21.38
N ALA A 190 -2.88 0.51 20.86
CA ALA A 190 -3.79 1.07 19.87
C ALA A 190 -3.81 0.25 18.57
N VAL A 191 -2.65 -0.19 18.09
CA VAL A 191 -2.57 -1.03 16.89
C VAL A 191 -3.18 -2.40 17.14
N ASP A 192 -2.98 -2.99 18.32
CA ASP A 192 -3.57 -4.29 18.66
C ASP A 192 -5.10 -4.24 18.79
N GLU A 193 -5.63 -3.24 19.48
CA GLU A 193 -7.07 -3.12 19.73
C GLU A 193 -7.86 -2.68 18.51
N TYR A 194 -7.25 -1.84 17.64
CA TYR A 194 -7.89 -1.19 16.51
C TYR A 194 -7.27 -1.57 15.16
N ALA A 195 -6.61 -2.76 15.07
CA ALA A 195 -6.06 -3.29 13.84
C ALA A 195 -7.09 -3.39 12.70
N ASP A 196 -8.33 -3.71 13.03
CA ASP A 196 -9.45 -3.80 12.10
C ASP A 196 -9.75 -2.47 11.39
N VAL A 197 -9.92 -1.38 12.13
CA VAL A 197 -10.16 -0.06 11.52
C VAL A 197 -8.91 0.53 10.87
N LEU A 198 -7.72 0.20 11.35
CA LEU A 198 -6.47 0.53 10.65
C LEU A 198 -6.41 -0.15 9.28
N ARG A 199 -6.80 -1.43 9.17
CA ARG A 199 -6.92 -2.12 7.87
C ARG A 199 -7.98 -1.47 6.98
N ILE A 200 -9.12 -1.07 7.54
CA ILE A 200 -10.18 -0.39 6.79
C ILE A 200 -9.71 0.96 6.25
N SER A 201 -8.88 1.68 6.98
CA SER A 201 -8.37 3.00 6.57
C SER A 201 -7.63 3.00 5.24
N VAL A 202 -7.18 1.84 4.80
CA VAL A 202 -6.41 1.62 3.56
C VAL A 202 -7.12 0.70 2.58
N ALA A 203 -8.39 0.36 2.85
CA ALA A 203 -9.18 -0.54 2.04
C ALA A 203 -9.71 0.16 0.77
N SER A 204 -9.39 -0.37 -0.38
CA SER A 204 -9.92 0.02 -1.69
C SER A 204 -9.74 -1.11 -2.70
N ALA A 205 -10.51 -1.10 -3.79
CA ALA A 205 -10.35 -2.07 -4.87
C ALA A 205 -8.91 -2.07 -5.43
N GLY A 206 -8.34 -0.89 -5.68
CA GLY A 206 -6.97 -0.75 -6.17
C GLY A 206 -5.92 -1.30 -5.19
N ASN A 207 -6.07 -1.01 -3.89
CA ASN A 207 -5.11 -1.45 -2.89
C ASN A 207 -5.22 -2.95 -2.56
N ASP A 208 -6.39 -3.56 -2.75
CA ASP A 208 -6.55 -5.02 -2.62
C ASP A 208 -5.69 -5.79 -3.65
N HIS A 209 -5.44 -5.22 -4.85
CA HIS A 209 -4.52 -5.78 -5.83
C HIS A 209 -3.04 -5.63 -5.45
N ARG A 210 -2.71 -4.66 -4.59
CA ARG A 210 -1.32 -4.36 -4.20
C ARG A 210 -0.87 -5.14 -2.97
N LEU A 211 -1.71 -5.27 -1.94
CA LEU A 211 -1.32 -5.83 -0.64
C LEU A 211 -0.91 -7.30 -0.72
N GLY A 212 0.14 -7.65 0.02
CA GLY A 212 0.58 -9.03 0.23
C GLY A 212 1.72 -9.52 -0.67
N ALA A 213 2.25 -8.69 -1.55
CA ALA A 213 3.40 -9.03 -2.39
C ALA A 213 4.18 -7.78 -2.86
N ASN A 214 5.40 -7.98 -3.37
CA ASN A 214 6.18 -6.93 -4.05
C ASN A 214 6.32 -5.65 -3.20
N GLU A 215 6.87 -5.78 -2.00
CA GLU A 215 7.10 -4.70 -1.01
C GLU A 215 5.82 -4.12 -0.37
N ALA A 216 4.63 -4.53 -0.77
CA ALA A 216 3.40 -4.16 -0.10
C ALA A 216 3.11 -5.14 1.06
N PRO A 217 2.83 -4.63 2.28
CA PRO A 217 2.61 -5.50 3.44
C PRO A 217 1.35 -6.35 3.31
N PRO A 218 1.28 -7.49 4.04
CA PRO A 218 0.09 -8.33 4.07
C PRO A 218 -1.07 -7.65 4.80
N ALA A 219 -2.27 -8.24 4.68
CA ALA A 219 -3.49 -7.71 5.29
C ALA A 219 -3.52 -7.79 6.83
N VAL A 220 -2.66 -8.58 7.45
CA VAL A 220 -2.52 -8.66 8.91
C VAL A 220 -1.74 -7.46 9.41
N VAL A 221 -2.38 -6.60 10.18
CA VAL A 221 -1.71 -5.45 10.79
C VAL A 221 -0.88 -5.93 11.99
N SER A 222 0.45 -5.80 11.87
CA SER A 222 1.42 -6.13 12.93
C SER A 222 2.44 -5.01 13.09
N VAL A 223 3.09 -4.98 14.26
CA VAL A 223 4.09 -3.96 14.62
C VAL A 223 5.49 -4.56 14.56
N PHE A 224 6.39 -3.92 13.81
CA PHE A 224 7.82 -4.20 13.81
C PHE A 224 8.53 -3.20 14.71
N LEU A 225 9.39 -3.69 15.61
CA LEU A 225 10.16 -2.85 16.54
C LEU A 225 11.69 -2.98 16.36
N GLY A 226 12.13 -4.04 15.70
CA GLY A 226 13.54 -4.42 15.64
C GLY A 226 14.02 -5.13 16.92
N ASP A 227 15.26 -5.60 16.88
CA ASP A 227 15.81 -6.48 17.93
C ASP A 227 15.98 -5.75 19.27
N GLU A 228 16.53 -4.54 19.25
CA GLU A 228 16.85 -3.78 20.46
C GLU A 228 15.59 -3.46 21.31
N LEU A 229 14.58 -2.86 20.71
CA LEU A 229 13.33 -2.55 21.42
C LEU A 229 12.58 -3.82 21.85
N THR A 230 12.66 -4.87 21.05
CA THR A 230 12.05 -6.17 21.42
C THR A 230 12.70 -6.75 22.67
N GLU A 231 14.02 -6.63 22.82
CA GLU A 231 14.72 -7.07 24.02
C GLU A 231 14.43 -6.17 25.22
N VAL A 232 14.33 -4.86 25.03
CA VAL A 232 13.89 -3.93 26.08
C VAL A 232 12.52 -4.32 26.60
N LEU A 233 11.54 -4.55 25.72
CA LEU A 233 10.19 -4.94 26.11
C LEU A 233 10.16 -6.31 26.83
N LYS A 234 10.96 -7.28 26.39
CA LYS A 234 11.11 -8.58 27.07
C LYS A 234 11.70 -8.45 28.47
N SER A 235 12.71 -7.61 28.67
CA SER A 235 13.28 -7.38 29.99
C SER A 235 12.29 -6.72 30.95
N ILE A 236 11.48 -5.78 30.46
CA ILE A 236 10.41 -5.17 31.25
C ILE A 236 9.34 -6.21 31.62
N GLU A 237 8.93 -7.06 30.67
CA GLU A 237 8.00 -8.16 30.91
C GLU A 237 8.49 -9.09 32.04
N ASN A 238 9.78 -9.45 32.01
CA ASN A 238 10.39 -10.33 33.00
C ASN A 238 10.71 -9.64 34.34
N GLY A 239 10.62 -8.31 34.40
CA GLY A 239 11.04 -7.53 35.58
C GLY A 239 12.57 -7.49 35.74
N GLU A 240 13.32 -7.61 34.65
CA GLU A 240 14.77 -7.60 34.62
C GLU A 240 15.29 -6.21 34.24
N TYR A 241 16.48 -5.83 34.75
CA TYR A 241 17.12 -4.60 34.32
C TYR A 241 17.81 -4.81 32.96
N PHE A 242 17.44 -4.05 31.95
CA PHE A 242 18.10 -4.06 30.65
C PHE A 242 19.43 -3.28 30.70
N ALA A 243 20.54 -3.98 30.76
CA ALA A 243 21.88 -3.38 30.87
C ALA A 243 22.37 -2.68 29.58
N GLY A 244 21.50 -2.50 28.58
CA GLY A 244 21.82 -1.93 27.26
C GLY A 244 22.50 -2.94 26.34
N SER A 245 22.13 -3.00 25.09
CA SER A 245 22.98 -3.62 24.07
C SER A 245 24.21 -2.72 23.92
N ARG A 246 25.41 -3.22 24.25
CA ARG A 246 26.64 -2.57 23.79
C ARG A 246 26.50 -2.45 22.28
N ALA A 247 26.58 -1.22 21.76
CA ALA A 247 26.63 -0.99 20.32
C ALA A 247 27.59 -2.02 19.72
N VAL A 248 27.04 -2.96 18.94
CA VAL A 248 27.85 -4.01 18.32
C VAL A 248 28.70 -3.32 17.28
N GLN A 249 29.96 -3.09 17.59
CA GLN A 249 30.94 -2.62 16.62
C GLN A 249 31.10 -3.72 15.58
N MET A 250 30.75 -3.45 14.34
CA MET A 250 31.09 -4.31 13.22
C MET A 250 32.62 -4.26 13.03
N ASP A 251 33.31 -5.32 13.44
CA ASP A 251 34.70 -5.54 13.07
C ASP A 251 34.74 -6.10 11.65
N ILE A 252 34.89 -5.21 10.67
CA ILE A 252 35.06 -5.58 9.26
C ILE A 252 36.46 -6.05 8.91
N GLY A 253 37.32 -6.28 9.91
CA GLY A 253 38.67 -6.81 9.70
C GLY A 253 39.63 -5.86 8.94
N ALA A 254 39.21 -4.66 8.58
CA ALA A 254 40.01 -3.67 7.88
C ALA A 254 40.53 -2.62 8.85
N LYS A 255 41.82 -2.65 9.15
CA LYS A 255 42.49 -1.75 10.11
C LYS A 255 42.48 -0.25 9.73
N VAL A 256 41.92 0.13 8.59
CA VAL A 256 41.96 1.49 8.02
C VAL A 256 40.60 2.17 7.94
N LEU A 257 39.50 1.46 8.20
CA LEU A 257 38.17 2.04 8.20
C LEU A 257 37.73 2.40 9.62
N PRO A 258 37.02 3.53 9.83
CA PRO A 258 36.43 3.84 11.12
C PRO A 258 35.46 2.72 11.54
N HIS A 259 35.39 2.44 12.85
CA HIS A 259 34.42 1.51 13.39
C HIS A 259 33.01 2.09 13.16
N PHE A 260 32.18 1.37 12.42
CA PHE A 260 30.77 1.71 12.25
C PHE A 260 29.94 1.04 13.35
N VAL A 261 29.07 1.79 13.97
CA VAL A 261 28.01 1.24 14.80
C VAL A 261 27.05 0.53 13.84
N LYS A 262 26.68 -0.72 14.14
CA LYS A 262 25.64 -1.42 13.36
C LYS A 262 24.37 -0.56 13.40
N ASP A 263 23.90 -0.16 12.25
CA ASP A 263 22.60 0.53 12.14
C ASP A 263 21.51 -0.45 12.55
N ASN A 264 20.88 -0.21 13.70
CA ASN A 264 19.79 -1.02 14.23
C ASN A 264 18.43 -0.64 13.64
N THR A 265 18.38 0.29 12.69
CA THR A 265 17.18 0.67 11.95
C THR A 265 16.90 -0.30 10.80
N ASP A 266 16.83 -1.61 11.09
CA ASP A 266 16.40 -2.57 10.09
C ASP A 266 14.95 -2.27 9.70
N ARG A 267 14.76 -1.88 8.44
CA ARG A 267 13.43 -1.66 7.86
C ARG A 267 12.91 -2.99 7.35
N ASN A 268 12.23 -3.74 8.18
CA ASN A 268 11.51 -4.91 7.69
C ASN A 268 10.43 -4.47 6.67
N ARG A 269 10.75 -4.57 5.37
CA ARG A 269 9.88 -4.11 4.27
C ARG A 269 8.53 -4.82 4.20
N THR A 270 8.41 -5.99 4.85
CA THR A 270 7.15 -6.74 4.89
C THR A 270 6.24 -6.33 6.05
N SER A 271 6.71 -5.47 6.98
CA SER A 271 5.91 -5.04 8.12
C SER A 271 4.93 -3.93 7.73
N PRO A 272 3.64 -4.05 8.07
CA PRO A 272 2.65 -3.02 7.81
C PRO A 272 2.79 -1.77 8.68
N PHE A 273 3.35 -1.90 9.89
CA PHE A 273 3.52 -0.80 10.84
C PHE A 273 4.87 -0.95 11.55
N ALA A 274 5.87 -0.21 11.10
CA ALA A 274 7.26 -0.36 11.53
C ALA A 274 7.75 0.85 12.31
N PHE A 275 8.42 0.62 13.45
CA PHE A 275 9.18 1.64 14.15
C PHE A 275 10.52 1.87 13.46
N THR A 276 10.79 3.12 13.06
CA THR A 276 11.98 3.49 12.28
C THR A 276 12.80 4.58 12.98
N GLY A 277 13.20 4.31 14.21
CA GLY A 277 14.12 5.12 15.00
C GLY A 277 13.45 6.17 15.89
N ASN A 278 12.57 7.03 15.39
CA ASN A 278 11.86 8.05 16.17
C ASN A 278 10.44 8.31 15.66
N LYS A 279 9.90 7.38 14.89
CA LYS A 279 8.58 7.45 14.26
C LYS A 279 8.11 6.06 13.88
N PHE A 280 6.82 5.93 13.61
CA PHE A 280 6.26 4.77 12.96
C PHE A 280 6.02 5.04 11.48
N GLU A 281 6.15 4.02 10.68
CA GLU A 281 5.88 4.02 9.25
C GLU A 281 4.72 3.07 8.97
N PHE A 282 3.56 3.62 8.59
CA PHE A 282 2.40 2.82 8.19
C PHE A 282 2.42 2.65 6.67
N ARG A 283 2.73 1.44 6.20
CA ARG A 283 3.08 1.11 4.82
C ARG A 283 1.93 0.59 3.97
N MET A 284 0.76 0.40 4.56
CA MET A 284 -0.37 -0.22 3.87
C MET A 284 -1.13 0.73 2.94
N LEU A 285 -0.87 2.04 2.98
CA LEU A 285 -1.61 3.02 2.18
C LEU A 285 -1.35 2.86 0.69
N GLY A 286 -2.42 2.90 -0.10
CA GLY A 286 -2.33 2.97 -1.55
C GLY A 286 -1.92 4.36 -2.05
N SER A 287 -1.28 4.40 -3.21
CA SER A 287 -0.75 5.64 -3.80
C SER A 287 -1.84 6.69 -4.10
N GLU A 288 -3.03 6.29 -4.51
CA GLU A 288 -4.14 7.20 -4.82
C GLU A 288 -4.90 7.66 -3.57
N ALA A 289 -4.77 6.93 -2.45
CA ALA A 289 -5.53 7.20 -1.25
C ALA A 289 -5.18 8.55 -0.61
N SER A 290 -6.17 9.19 0.04
CA SER A 290 -5.91 10.30 0.95
C SER A 290 -5.26 9.80 2.24
N VAL A 291 -4.22 10.47 2.71
CA VAL A 291 -3.60 10.17 4.00
C VAL A 291 -4.46 10.63 5.20
N ALA A 292 -5.60 11.28 4.96
CA ALA A 292 -6.51 11.70 6.02
C ALA A 292 -7.09 10.51 6.80
N ASN A 293 -7.65 9.52 6.11
CA ASN A 293 -8.33 8.38 6.75
C ASN A 293 -7.42 7.61 7.71
N PRO A 294 -6.23 7.12 7.32
CA PRO A 294 -5.36 6.41 8.25
C PRO A 294 -4.90 7.27 9.43
N ASN A 295 -4.69 8.57 9.22
CA ASN A 295 -4.28 9.45 10.31
C ASN A 295 -5.43 9.79 11.26
N ILE A 296 -6.66 9.96 10.79
CA ILE A 296 -7.85 10.11 11.64
C ILE A 296 -7.96 8.89 12.56
N ILE A 297 -7.89 7.68 12.00
CA ILE A 297 -8.07 6.44 12.73
C ILE A 297 -6.91 6.21 13.71
N LEU A 298 -5.66 6.32 13.26
CA LEU A 298 -4.48 6.11 14.09
C LEU A 298 -4.45 7.11 15.26
N ASN A 299 -4.66 8.39 14.98
CA ASN A 299 -4.66 9.43 16.01
C ASN A 299 -5.77 9.20 17.05
N THR A 300 -6.97 8.80 16.61
CA THR A 300 -8.09 8.54 17.52
C THR A 300 -7.82 7.31 18.37
N ALA A 301 -7.32 6.22 17.80
CA ALA A 301 -6.99 4.99 18.52
C ALA A 301 -5.86 5.21 19.55
N VAL A 302 -4.81 5.94 19.18
CA VAL A 302 -3.71 6.27 20.10
C VAL A 302 -4.20 7.21 21.21
N ALA A 303 -5.02 8.23 20.88
CA ALA A 303 -5.60 9.13 21.86
C ALA A 303 -6.47 8.40 22.88
N GLU A 304 -7.28 7.41 22.46
CA GLU A 304 -8.06 6.55 23.36
C GLU A 304 -7.15 5.79 24.32
N CYS A 305 -6.09 5.15 23.82
CA CYS A 305 -5.17 4.40 24.69
C CYS A 305 -4.42 5.29 25.68
N VAL A 306 -3.97 6.46 25.24
CA VAL A 306 -3.34 7.46 26.12
C VAL A 306 -4.33 7.98 27.16
N HIS A 307 -5.60 8.23 26.76
CA HIS A 307 -6.65 8.61 27.70
C HIS A 307 -6.88 7.54 28.76
N GLN A 308 -6.95 6.27 28.36
CA GLN A 308 -7.08 5.15 29.31
C GLN A 308 -5.90 5.07 30.28
N PHE A 309 -4.67 5.35 29.84
CA PHE A 309 -3.50 5.42 30.71
C PHE A 309 -3.60 6.57 31.71
N ALA A 310 -4.01 7.76 31.24
CA ALA A 310 -4.19 8.91 32.09
C ALA A 310 -5.26 8.67 33.18
N GLU A 311 -6.39 8.04 32.81
CA GLU A 311 -7.43 7.67 33.79
C GLU A 311 -6.94 6.67 34.84
N GLN A 312 -6.04 5.74 34.48
CA GLN A 312 -5.46 4.80 35.45
C GLN A 312 -4.44 5.46 36.40
N LEU A 313 -3.78 6.51 35.97
CA LEU A 313 -2.71 7.18 36.71
C LEU A 313 -3.18 8.41 37.51
N LYS A 314 -4.35 8.99 37.20
CA LYS A 314 -4.80 10.29 37.74
C LYS A 314 -4.88 10.38 39.27
N ASP A 315 -5.21 9.29 39.95
CA ASP A 315 -5.38 9.24 41.41
C ASP A 315 -4.16 8.62 42.11
N VAL A 316 -3.07 8.34 41.40
CA VAL A 316 -1.85 7.77 41.97
C VAL A 316 -1.05 8.86 42.68
N PRO A 317 -0.65 8.65 43.97
CA PRO A 317 0.21 9.58 44.67
C PRO A 317 1.56 9.78 43.99
N GLU A 318 2.10 11.00 44.04
CA GLU A 318 3.35 11.39 43.37
C GLU A 318 4.53 10.47 43.70
N ASP A 319 4.64 10.06 44.99
CA ASP A 319 5.70 9.16 45.47
C ASP A 319 5.58 7.71 44.97
N LYS A 320 4.47 7.34 44.33
CA LYS A 320 4.21 6.02 43.72
C LYS A 320 4.04 6.08 42.22
N MET A 321 4.13 7.26 41.63
CA MET A 321 3.83 7.47 40.20
C MET A 321 4.78 6.67 39.31
N GLU A 322 6.07 6.66 39.61
CA GLU A 322 7.07 5.94 38.80
C GLU A 322 6.81 4.43 38.80
N ASP A 323 6.55 3.84 39.96
CA ASP A 323 6.20 2.42 40.06
C ASP A 323 4.90 2.09 39.31
N ALA A 324 3.89 2.95 39.44
CA ALA A 324 2.62 2.77 38.75
C ALA A 324 2.76 2.84 37.22
N ILE A 325 3.59 3.73 36.69
CA ILE A 325 3.89 3.82 35.28
C ILE A 325 4.62 2.55 34.79
N HIS A 326 5.60 2.06 35.55
CA HIS A 326 6.32 0.83 35.19
C HIS A 326 5.39 -0.39 35.16
N GLU A 327 4.50 -0.52 36.14
CA GLU A 327 3.51 -1.61 36.15
C GLU A 327 2.50 -1.48 35.00
N LEU A 328 2.08 -0.26 34.67
CA LEU A 328 1.20 0.00 33.52
C LEU A 328 1.86 -0.41 32.22
N ILE A 329 3.12 0.00 31.99
CA ILE A 329 3.91 -0.39 30.80
C ILE A 329 4.02 -1.90 30.71
N LYS A 330 4.45 -2.56 31.82
CA LYS A 330 4.61 -4.01 31.89
C LYS A 330 3.30 -4.75 31.57
N LYS A 331 2.21 -4.36 32.20
CA LYS A 331 0.90 -4.96 31.97
C LYS A 331 0.47 -4.79 30.51
N THR A 332 0.63 -3.59 29.96
CA THR A 332 0.27 -3.29 28.57
C THR A 332 1.07 -4.15 27.58
N ILE A 333 2.37 -4.34 27.83
CA ILE A 333 3.21 -5.22 26.99
C ILE A 333 2.68 -6.66 27.02
N ILE A 334 2.41 -7.19 28.22
CA ILE A 334 1.91 -8.56 28.38
C ILE A 334 0.59 -8.76 27.63
N ASP A 335 -0.33 -7.81 27.74
CA ASP A 335 -1.67 -7.90 27.18
C ASP A 335 -1.69 -7.75 25.64
N HIS A 336 -0.76 -6.93 25.08
CA HIS A 336 -0.80 -6.51 23.67
C HIS A 336 0.39 -6.95 22.81
N LYS A 337 1.38 -7.66 23.37
CA LYS A 337 2.55 -8.14 22.61
C LYS A 337 2.23 -9.07 21.42
N ARG A 338 1.00 -9.60 21.35
CA ARG A 338 0.56 -10.48 20.27
C ARG A 338 0.65 -9.82 18.89
N VAL A 339 0.57 -8.49 18.81
CA VAL A 339 0.66 -7.73 17.56
C VAL A 339 2.10 -7.52 17.10
N ILE A 340 3.12 -7.73 17.98
CA ILE A 340 4.53 -7.52 17.66
C ILE A 340 5.05 -8.69 16.83
N PHE A 341 5.62 -8.36 15.66
CA PHE A 341 6.22 -9.34 14.77
C PHE A 341 7.41 -8.74 14.00
N ASN A 342 8.58 -9.34 14.16
CA ASN A 342 9.82 -8.89 13.51
C ASN A 342 10.27 -9.79 12.35
N GLY A 343 9.48 -10.80 12.00
CA GLY A 343 9.79 -11.76 10.94
C GLY A 343 9.30 -11.33 9.55
N ASN A 344 9.39 -12.25 8.59
CA ASN A 344 8.88 -12.04 7.24
C ASN A 344 7.36 -12.19 7.19
N GLY A 345 6.65 -11.08 6.94
CA GLY A 345 5.18 -11.02 6.89
C GLY A 345 4.53 -11.74 5.70
N TYR A 346 5.31 -12.16 4.69
CA TYR A 346 4.77 -12.84 3.49
C TYR A 346 4.62 -14.36 3.64
N THR A 347 5.12 -14.94 4.73
CA THR A 347 5.11 -16.39 4.87
C THR A 347 3.76 -16.92 5.34
N ASP A 348 3.39 -18.12 4.88
CA ASP A 348 2.17 -18.81 5.32
C ASP A 348 2.23 -19.12 6.83
N GLU A 349 3.42 -19.42 7.37
CA GLU A 349 3.64 -19.64 8.79
C GLU A 349 3.26 -18.41 9.62
N TRP A 350 3.52 -17.19 9.11
CA TRP A 350 3.07 -15.98 9.78
C TRP A 350 1.56 -15.86 9.80
N ILE A 351 0.89 -16.16 8.69
CA ILE A 351 -0.58 -16.09 8.62
C ILE A 351 -1.21 -17.09 9.60
N GLU A 352 -0.66 -18.32 9.71
CA GLU A 352 -1.11 -19.30 10.69
C GLU A 352 -0.87 -18.81 12.13
N GLU A 353 0.30 -18.28 12.41
CA GLU A 353 0.66 -17.75 13.73
C GLU A 353 -0.20 -16.54 14.11
N ALA A 354 -0.43 -15.60 13.19
CA ALA A 354 -1.31 -14.46 13.39
C ALA A 354 -2.75 -14.90 13.74
N THR A 355 -3.25 -15.92 13.06
CA THR A 355 -4.56 -16.51 13.34
C THR A 355 -4.61 -17.13 14.75
N LYS A 356 -3.56 -17.87 15.17
CA LYS A 356 -3.45 -18.44 16.53
C LYS A 356 -3.39 -17.34 17.59
N ARG A 357 -2.75 -16.22 17.30
CA ARG A 357 -2.70 -15.03 18.18
C ARG A 357 -4.02 -14.26 18.20
N GLY A 358 -5.01 -14.61 17.37
CA GLY A 358 -6.29 -13.92 17.28
C GLY A 358 -6.21 -12.56 16.57
N LEU A 359 -5.23 -12.37 15.69
CA LEU A 359 -5.11 -11.17 14.85
C LEU A 359 -6.03 -11.27 13.63
N PHE A 360 -6.56 -10.14 13.19
CA PHE A 360 -7.38 -10.07 11.99
C PHE A 360 -6.54 -10.28 10.72
N ASN A 361 -7.07 -11.07 9.79
CA ASN A 361 -6.55 -11.20 8.42
C ASN A 361 -7.66 -10.83 7.43
N LEU A 362 -7.90 -9.54 7.28
CA LEU A 362 -8.96 -8.98 6.43
C LEU A 362 -8.39 -8.73 5.03
N LYS A 363 -8.36 -9.77 4.20
CA LYS A 363 -7.66 -9.78 2.92
C LYS A 363 -8.20 -8.78 1.91
N SER A 364 -9.53 -8.62 1.86
CA SER A 364 -10.19 -7.74 0.90
C SER A 364 -10.97 -6.62 1.57
N THR A 365 -11.30 -5.61 0.80
CA THR A 365 -12.15 -4.50 1.24
C THR A 365 -13.52 -4.98 1.73
N PRO A 366 -14.28 -5.86 1.02
CA PRO A 366 -15.55 -6.38 1.52
C PRO A 366 -15.44 -7.26 2.77
N ASP A 367 -14.26 -7.84 3.04
CA ASP A 367 -14.02 -8.59 4.29
C ASP A 367 -13.74 -7.64 5.46
N ALA A 368 -13.11 -6.51 5.19
CA ALA A 368 -12.72 -5.54 6.21
C ALA A 368 -13.88 -4.62 6.63
N LEU A 369 -14.64 -4.10 5.68
CA LEU A 369 -15.65 -3.07 5.92
C LEU A 369 -16.70 -3.41 7.00
N PRO A 370 -17.16 -4.65 7.19
CA PRO A 370 -18.10 -4.97 8.29
C PRO A 370 -17.60 -4.59 9.68
N GLN A 371 -16.27 -4.54 9.89
CA GLN A 371 -15.69 -4.10 11.17
C GLN A 371 -15.89 -2.60 11.42
N TRP A 372 -16.12 -1.79 10.38
CA TRP A 372 -16.35 -0.36 10.52
C TRP A 372 -17.57 -0.02 11.37
N ILE A 373 -18.61 -0.83 11.25
CA ILE A 373 -19.88 -0.69 11.98
C ILE A 373 -19.97 -1.58 13.23
N ALA A 374 -18.83 -2.18 13.68
CA ALA A 374 -18.79 -2.89 14.94
C ALA A 374 -18.94 -1.92 16.13
N ASP A 375 -19.66 -2.34 17.18
CA ASP A 375 -20.02 -1.50 18.32
C ASP A 375 -18.81 -0.78 18.95
N LYS A 376 -17.67 -1.49 19.14
CA LYS A 376 -16.44 -0.90 19.69
C LYS A 376 -15.91 0.27 18.86
N ASN A 377 -16.04 0.19 17.54
CA ASN A 377 -15.53 1.20 16.61
C ASN A 377 -16.49 2.39 16.50
N ILE A 378 -17.81 2.13 16.52
CA ILE A 378 -18.82 3.18 16.65
C ILE A 378 -18.60 3.95 17.98
N GLU A 379 -18.41 3.24 19.08
CA GLU A 379 -18.13 3.87 20.39
C GLU A 379 -16.88 4.74 20.34
N LEU A 380 -15.77 4.23 19.79
CA LEU A 380 -14.51 4.98 19.66
C LEU A 380 -14.74 6.34 18.97
N PHE A 381 -15.35 6.33 17.80
CA PHE A 381 -15.48 7.55 17.00
C PHE A 381 -16.54 8.51 17.54
N THR A 382 -17.63 8.00 18.09
CA THR A 382 -18.70 8.84 18.69
C THR A 382 -18.28 9.45 20.02
N LYS A 383 -17.52 8.72 20.86
CA LYS A 383 -16.97 9.21 22.13
C LYS A 383 -16.13 10.48 21.96
N TYR A 384 -15.35 10.54 20.89
CA TYR A 384 -14.48 11.69 20.59
C TYR A 384 -15.08 12.67 19.59
N HIS A 385 -16.35 12.53 19.24
CA HIS A 385 -17.04 13.38 18.28
C HIS A 385 -16.32 13.47 16.93
N ILE A 386 -15.62 12.39 16.51
CA ILE A 386 -14.97 12.31 15.21
C ILE A 386 -16.00 12.07 14.12
N PHE A 387 -16.91 11.13 14.35
CA PHE A 387 -18.06 10.84 13.49
C PHE A 387 -19.32 10.59 14.34
N THR A 388 -20.47 10.93 13.80
CA THR A 388 -21.76 10.43 14.31
C THR A 388 -21.99 9.00 13.83
N LYS A 389 -22.96 8.32 14.43
CA LYS A 389 -23.33 6.97 14.00
C LYS A 389 -23.81 6.94 12.55
N GLU A 390 -24.62 7.93 12.18
CA GLU A 390 -25.16 8.09 10.83
C GLU A 390 -24.05 8.32 9.78
N GLU A 391 -23.00 9.09 10.14
CA GLU A 391 -21.85 9.28 9.27
C GLU A 391 -21.02 7.99 9.11
N ILE A 392 -20.91 7.17 10.15
CA ILE A 392 -20.24 5.86 10.10
C ILE A 392 -21.01 4.91 9.18
N GLU A 393 -22.33 4.79 9.36
CA GLU A 393 -23.20 3.95 8.53
C GLU A 393 -23.18 4.39 7.07
N SER A 394 -23.29 5.70 6.81
CA SER A 394 -23.23 6.25 5.45
C SER A 394 -21.88 5.97 4.77
N ARG A 395 -20.75 6.09 5.48
CA ARG A 395 -19.42 5.77 4.93
C ARG A 395 -19.28 4.30 4.59
N TYR A 396 -19.83 3.42 5.42
CA TYR A 396 -19.86 1.99 5.16
C TYR A 396 -20.53 1.66 3.83
N GLU A 397 -21.74 2.19 3.61
CA GLU A 397 -22.48 2.00 2.36
C GLU A 397 -21.74 2.58 1.16
N ILE A 398 -21.23 3.82 1.27
CA ILE A 398 -20.48 4.49 0.19
C ILE A 398 -19.22 3.71 -0.21
N TRP A 399 -18.48 3.16 0.74
CA TRP A 399 -17.26 2.40 0.44
C TRP A 399 -17.55 1.06 -0.24
N LEU A 400 -18.60 0.34 0.19
CA LEU A 400 -19.05 -0.88 -0.48
C LEU A 400 -19.51 -0.58 -1.92
N GLU A 401 -20.32 0.46 -2.07
CA GLU A 401 -20.82 0.89 -3.38
C GLU A 401 -19.68 1.34 -4.31
N SER A 402 -18.70 2.08 -3.79
CA SER A 402 -17.52 2.52 -4.54
C SER A 402 -16.68 1.32 -5.00
N TYR A 403 -16.47 0.33 -4.13
CA TYR A 403 -15.77 -0.91 -4.47
C TYR A 403 -16.44 -1.62 -5.65
N SER A 404 -17.74 -1.83 -5.56
CA SER A 404 -18.53 -2.49 -6.60
C SER A 404 -18.51 -1.70 -7.93
N LYS A 405 -18.64 -0.38 -7.87
CA LYS A 405 -18.63 0.49 -9.06
C LYS A 405 -17.28 0.46 -9.78
N ILE A 406 -16.16 0.48 -9.04
CA ILE A 406 -14.82 0.39 -9.63
C ILE A 406 -14.67 -0.93 -10.38
N LEU A 407 -14.99 -2.06 -9.74
CA LEU A 407 -14.85 -3.37 -10.38
C LEU A 407 -15.83 -3.58 -11.53
N ASN A 408 -17.02 -2.98 -11.47
CA ASN A 408 -17.94 -2.96 -12.61
C ASN A 408 -17.39 -2.19 -13.81
N ILE A 409 -16.73 -1.05 -13.58
CA ILE A 409 -16.06 -0.29 -14.65
C ILE A 409 -14.91 -1.11 -15.24
N GLU A 410 -14.09 -1.74 -14.41
CA GLU A 410 -12.99 -2.59 -14.85
C GLU A 410 -13.50 -3.78 -15.70
N SER A 411 -14.50 -4.52 -15.21
CA SER A 411 -15.10 -5.63 -15.95
C SER A 411 -15.65 -5.20 -17.30
N ASN A 412 -16.43 -4.12 -17.36
CA ASN A 412 -16.97 -3.61 -18.61
C ASN A 412 -15.89 -3.12 -19.58
N THR A 413 -14.84 -2.49 -19.06
CA THR A 413 -13.69 -2.03 -19.86
C THR A 413 -12.94 -3.22 -20.45
N MET A 414 -12.69 -4.27 -19.65
CA MET A 414 -12.06 -5.50 -20.09
C MET A 414 -12.87 -6.18 -21.20
N VAL A 415 -14.19 -6.31 -20.99
CA VAL A 415 -15.10 -6.88 -21.99
C VAL A 415 -15.02 -6.08 -23.31
N GLU A 416 -15.05 -4.75 -23.22
CA GLU A 416 -14.98 -3.90 -24.43
C GLU A 416 -13.67 -4.08 -25.18
N MET A 417 -12.52 -4.01 -24.47
CA MET A 417 -11.20 -4.16 -25.08
C MET A 417 -11.00 -5.54 -25.71
N VAL A 418 -11.35 -6.59 -24.96
CA VAL A 418 -11.13 -7.96 -25.45
C VAL A 418 -12.04 -8.27 -26.63
N GLN A 419 -13.33 -7.92 -26.55
CA GLN A 419 -14.31 -8.25 -27.59
C GLN A 419 -14.10 -7.43 -28.87
N LYS A 420 -13.83 -6.12 -28.75
CA LYS A 420 -13.82 -5.21 -29.89
C LYS A 420 -12.44 -5.00 -30.50
N ASP A 421 -11.41 -5.12 -29.69
CA ASP A 421 -10.05 -4.77 -30.10
C ASP A 421 -9.15 -6.02 -30.19
N PHE A 422 -9.05 -6.83 -29.12
CA PHE A 422 -8.09 -7.95 -29.04
C PHE A 422 -8.51 -9.18 -29.88
N LEU A 423 -9.70 -9.69 -29.67
CA LEU A 423 -10.18 -10.90 -30.37
C LEU A 423 -10.18 -10.74 -31.88
N PRO A 424 -10.59 -9.59 -32.49
CA PRO A 424 -10.41 -9.33 -33.91
C PRO A 424 -8.95 -9.37 -34.37
N SER A 425 -7.98 -8.95 -33.54
CA SER A 425 -6.56 -9.03 -33.92
C SER A 425 -6.05 -10.47 -33.94
N VAL A 426 -6.53 -11.33 -33.03
CA VAL A 426 -6.27 -12.79 -33.06
C VAL A 426 -6.73 -13.39 -34.36
N PHE A 427 -7.99 -13.14 -34.76
CA PHE A 427 -8.52 -13.64 -36.05
C PHE A 427 -7.76 -13.11 -37.26
N THR A 428 -7.37 -11.84 -37.22
CA THR A 428 -6.54 -11.23 -38.30
C THR A 428 -5.20 -11.94 -38.44
N TYR A 429 -4.58 -12.33 -37.34
CA TYR A 429 -3.32 -13.05 -37.38
C TYR A 429 -3.48 -14.49 -37.82
N ILE A 430 -4.52 -15.19 -37.36
CA ILE A 430 -4.87 -16.53 -37.86
C ILE A 430 -5.06 -16.53 -39.39
N ASP A 431 -5.80 -15.55 -39.94
CA ASP A 431 -6.01 -15.42 -41.39
C ASP A 431 -4.68 -15.24 -42.13
N LYS A 432 -3.80 -14.35 -41.68
CA LYS A 432 -2.47 -14.14 -42.30
C LYS A 432 -1.62 -15.40 -42.30
N VAL A 433 -1.60 -16.16 -41.22
CA VAL A 433 -0.84 -17.41 -41.10
C VAL A 433 -1.44 -18.48 -41.99
N ALA A 434 -2.77 -18.60 -42.06
CA ALA A 434 -3.47 -19.53 -42.94
C ALA A 434 -3.21 -19.22 -44.44
N ALA A 435 -3.31 -17.95 -44.80
CA ALA A 435 -2.97 -17.49 -46.17
C ALA A 435 -1.51 -17.81 -46.53
N THR A 436 -0.58 -17.65 -45.59
CA THR A 436 0.84 -18.01 -45.76
C THR A 436 1.00 -19.51 -46.02
N ALA A 437 0.32 -20.37 -45.26
CA ALA A 437 0.38 -21.82 -45.45
C ALA A 437 -0.15 -22.24 -46.81
N VAL A 438 -1.25 -21.66 -47.27
CA VAL A 438 -1.82 -21.91 -48.62
C VAL A 438 -0.87 -21.43 -49.70
N ALA A 439 -0.33 -20.22 -49.62
CA ALA A 439 0.60 -19.67 -50.58
C ALA A 439 1.88 -20.51 -50.71
N LYS A 440 2.46 -20.98 -49.62
CA LYS A 440 3.62 -21.87 -49.61
C LYS A 440 3.35 -23.15 -50.41
N LYS A 441 2.22 -23.82 -50.16
CA LYS A 441 1.84 -25.06 -50.85
C LYS A 441 1.48 -24.85 -52.31
N SER A 442 0.97 -23.69 -52.68
CA SER A 442 0.68 -23.39 -54.09
C SER A 442 1.93 -23.24 -54.97
N VAL A 443 3.07 -22.86 -54.37
CA VAL A 443 4.35 -22.70 -55.05
C VAL A 443 5.18 -23.99 -54.99
N VAL A 444 5.21 -24.64 -53.82
CA VAL A 444 5.96 -25.88 -53.57
C VAL A 444 5.04 -26.86 -52.86
N SER A 445 4.52 -27.85 -53.56
CA SER A 445 3.44 -28.73 -53.09
C SER A 445 3.79 -29.59 -51.87
N ASP A 446 5.05 -29.96 -51.72
CA ASP A 446 5.58 -30.79 -50.65
C ASP A 446 6.22 -30.00 -49.48
N VAL A 447 6.13 -28.66 -49.51
CA VAL A 447 6.66 -27.82 -48.43
C VAL A 447 5.92 -28.08 -47.10
N SER A 448 6.67 -28.10 -45.98
CA SER A 448 6.07 -28.22 -44.65
C SER A 448 5.31 -26.96 -44.27
N THR A 449 4.10 -27.15 -43.76
CA THR A 449 3.26 -26.11 -43.09
C THR A 449 2.94 -26.50 -41.65
N ALA A 450 3.79 -27.32 -41.05
CA ALA A 450 3.57 -27.83 -39.69
C ALA A 450 3.59 -26.70 -38.61
N SER A 451 4.47 -25.71 -38.79
CA SER A 451 4.56 -24.56 -37.87
C SER A 451 3.32 -23.67 -37.93
N GLU A 452 2.86 -23.36 -39.15
CA GLU A 452 1.64 -22.59 -39.39
C GLU A 452 0.41 -23.32 -38.79
N GLY A 453 0.31 -24.63 -39.08
CA GLY A 453 -0.80 -25.45 -38.56
C GLY A 453 -0.83 -25.54 -37.01
N LYS A 454 0.35 -25.63 -36.38
CA LYS A 454 0.45 -25.57 -34.92
C LYS A 454 -0.04 -24.25 -34.35
N LEU A 455 0.46 -23.14 -34.92
CA LEU A 455 0.12 -21.78 -34.47
C LEU A 455 -1.37 -21.48 -34.64
N ILE A 456 -1.95 -21.84 -35.82
CA ILE A 456 -3.39 -21.68 -36.08
C ILE A 456 -4.20 -22.46 -35.02
N LYS A 457 -3.83 -23.71 -34.72
CA LYS A 457 -4.53 -24.52 -33.75
C LYS A 457 -4.49 -23.90 -32.33
N GLU A 458 -3.32 -23.43 -31.91
CA GLU A 458 -3.09 -22.83 -30.60
C GLU A 458 -3.88 -21.52 -30.47
N LEU A 459 -3.78 -20.62 -31.45
CA LEU A 459 -4.53 -19.35 -31.45
C LEU A 459 -6.06 -19.57 -31.53
N SER A 460 -6.52 -20.58 -32.28
CA SER A 460 -7.94 -20.89 -32.36
C SER A 460 -8.48 -21.40 -31.03
N GLN A 461 -7.72 -22.25 -30.33
CA GLN A 461 -8.08 -22.71 -28.99
C GLN A 461 -8.17 -21.54 -28.00
N LEU A 462 -7.16 -20.67 -27.97
CA LEU A 462 -7.17 -19.47 -27.12
C LEU A 462 -8.34 -18.54 -27.48
N ALA A 463 -8.67 -18.36 -28.76
CA ALA A 463 -9.84 -17.57 -29.16
C ALA A 463 -11.16 -18.14 -28.67
N ASP A 464 -11.32 -19.47 -28.64
CA ASP A 464 -12.50 -20.14 -28.09
C ASP A 464 -12.57 -19.97 -26.55
N GLU A 465 -11.44 -20.09 -25.85
CA GLU A 465 -11.33 -19.85 -24.40
C GLU A 465 -11.67 -18.39 -24.08
N ILE A 466 -11.11 -17.41 -24.81
CA ILE A 466 -11.39 -15.99 -24.65
C ILE A 466 -12.88 -15.70 -24.89
N SER A 467 -13.48 -16.28 -25.93
CA SER A 467 -14.91 -16.09 -26.23
C SER A 467 -15.79 -16.62 -25.11
N THR A 468 -15.47 -17.80 -24.57
CA THR A 468 -16.18 -18.40 -23.44
C THR A 468 -16.02 -17.56 -22.17
N GLY A 469 -14.80 -17.10 -21.87
CA GLY A 469 -14.51 -16.23 -20.74
C GLY A 469 -15.26 -14.91 -20.81
N LEU A 470 -15.38 -14.30 -22.01
CA LEU A 470 -16.17 -13.09 -22.22
C LEU A 470 -17.66 -13.30 -21.91
N GLU A 471 -18.25 -14.41 -22.32
CA GLU A 471 -19.66 -14.73 -22.03
C GLU A 471 -19.87 -14.93 -20.53
N THR A 472 -18.97 -15.65 -19.86
CA THR A 472 -19.00 -15.87 -18.40
C THR A 472 -18.92 -14.54 -17.67
N LEU A 473 -17.89 -13.72 -17.94
CA LEU A 473 -17.68 -12.44 -17.29
C LEU A 473 -18.88 -11.50 -17.44
N LYS A 474 -19.48 -11.41 -18.65
CA LYS A 474 -20.68 -10.61 -18.88
C LYS A 474 -21.86 -11.10 -18.06
N ALA A 475 -22.10 -12.40 -18.01
CA ALA A 475 -23.22 -12.98 -17.29
C ALA A 475 -23.09 -12.77 -15.77
N ASP A 476 -21.89 -12.94 -15.23
CA ASP A 476 -21.66 -12.84 -13.80
C ASP A 476 -21.53 -11.39 -13.33
N THR A 477 -20.99 -10.48 -14.16
CA THR A 477 -21.09 -9.03 -13.93
C THR A 477 -22.56 -8.56 -13.87
N ALA A 478 -23.43 -9.05 -14.78
CA ALA A 478 -24.85 -8.70 -14.76
C ALA A 478 -25.56 -9.22 -13.50
N LYS A 479 -25.21 -10.43 -13.02
CA LYS A 479 -25.75 -10.99 -11.76
C LYS A 479 -25.30 -10.18 -10.55
N ALA A 480 -24.00 -9.85 -10.49
CA ALA A 480 -23.44 -9.01 -9.43
C ALA A 480 -24.16 -7.66 -9.37
N LEU A 481 -24.29 -7.00 -10.52
CA LEU A 481 -24.98 -5.69 -10.64
C LEU A 481 -26.45 -5.74 -10.16
N ALA A 482 -27.14 -6.87 -10.32
CA ALA A 482 -28.52 -7.05 -9.89
C ALA A 482 -28.68 -7.35 -8.38
N THR A 483 -27.58 -7.49 -7.64
CA THR A 483 -27.60 -7.79 -6.20
C THR A 483 -27.86 -6.49 -5.42
N GLU A 484 -28.97 -6.39 -4.69
CA GLU A 484 -29.41 -5.16 -4.02
C GLU A 484 -28.65 -4.88 -2.71
N ASP A 485 -28.32 -5.92 -1.93
CA ASP A 485 -27.56 -5.74 -0.67
C ASP A 485 -26.13 -5.30 -0.94
N PRO A 486 -25.67 -4.14 -0.40
CA PRO A 486 -24.36 -3.60 -0.73
C PRO A 486 -23.19 -4.51 -0.41
N LEU A 487 -23.23 -5.24 0.72
CA LEU A 487 -22.15 -6.15 1.10
C LEU A 487 -22.14 -7.40 0.21
N ALA A 488 -23.32 -7.98 -0.03
CA ALA A 488 -23.43 -9.14 -0.92
C ALA A 488 -23.02 -8.78 -2.35
N ASN A 489 -23.38 -7.57 -2.83
CA ASN A 489 -22.95 -7.03 -4.11
C ASN A 489 -21.41 -6.93 -4.19
N ALA A 490 -20.78 -6.26 -3.23
CA ALA A 490 -19.32 -6.13 -3.18
C ALA A 490 -18.60 -7.48 -3.10
N LYS A 491 -19.15 -8.44 -2.35
CA LYS A 491 -18.63 -9.82 -2.29
C LYS A 491 -18.81 -10.58 -3.60
N ALA A 492 -19.88 -10.38 -4.33
CA ALA A 492 -20.08 -10.98 -5.65
C ALA A 492 -19.02 -10.47 -6.64
N TYR A 493 -18.73 -9.16 -6.65
CA TYR A 493 -17.63 -8.62 -7.45
C TYR A 493 -16.28 -9.20 -7.04
N GLN A 494 -15.99 -9.25 -5.74
CA GLN A 494 -14.71 -9.76 -5.21
C GLN A 494 -14.50 -11.25 -5.52
N THR A 495 -15.51 -12.11 -5.33
CA THR A 495 -15.31 -13.57 -5.38
C THR A 495 -15.59 -14.18 -6.75
N VAL A 496 -16.44 -13.54 -7.56
CA VAL A 496 -16.86 -14.08 -8.85
C VAL A 496 -16.30 -13.25 -9.98
N VAL A 497 -16.65 -11.96 -10.06
CA VAL A 497 -16.27 -11.11 -11.21
C VAL A 497 -14.75 -10.97 -11.34
N LEU A 498 -14.03 -10.73 -10.24
CA LEU A 498 -12.56 -10.67 -10.27
C LEU A 498 -11.94 -11.99 -10.70
N SER A 499 -12.46 -13.13 -10.24
CA SER A 499 -11.98 -14.46 -10.67
C SER A 499 -12.16 -14.68 -12.16
N ASP A 500 -13.32 -14.27 -12.72
CA ASP A 500 -13.58 -14.38 -14.15
C ASP A 500 -12.67 -13.45 -14.97
N MET A 501 -12.40 -12.24 -14.47
CA MET A 501 -11.44 -11.33 -15.09
C MET A 501 -10.03 -11.93 -15.13
N ASP A 502 -9.58 -12.55 -14.04
CA ASP A 502 -8.26 -13.19 -13.94
C ASP A 502 -8.14 -14.38 -14.91
N GLU A 503 -9.18 -15.21 -15.02
CA GLU A 503 -9.18 -16.33 -15.96
C GLU A 503 -9.20 -15.86 -17.42
N LEU A 504 -10.02 -14.85 -17.75
CA LEU A 504 -10.04 -14.26 -19.09
C LEU A 504 -8.67 -13.64 -19.43
N ARG A 505 -8.06 -12.93 -18.50
CA ARG A 505 -6.72 -12.35 -18.65
C ARG A 505 -5.67 -13.39 -19.01
N LYS A 506 -5.65 -14.56 -18.37
CA LYS A 506 -4.67 -15.61 -18.66
C LYS A 506 -4.70 -16.03 -20.12
N SER A 507 -5.88 -16.23 -20.69
CA SER A 507 -6.02 -16.64 -22.11
C SER A 507 -5.67 -15.49 -23.06
N VAL A 508 -6.01 -14.24 -22.71
CA VAL A 508 -5.64 -13.05 -23.49
C VAL A 508 -4.12 -12.83 -23.48
N ASP A 509 -3.49 -12.84 -22.30
CA ASP A 509 -2.05 -12.63 -22.15
C ASP A 509 -1.26 -13.76 -22.85
N ALA A 510 -1.73 -15.01 -22.79
CA ALA A 510 -1.14 -16.13 -23.55
C ALA A 510 -1.21 -15.90 -25.06
N ALA A 511 -2.36 -15.45 -25.59
CA ALA A 511 -2.50 -15.14 -27.00
C ALA A 511 -1.65 -13.95 -27.43
N GLU A 512 -1.50 -12.93 -26.58
CA GLU A 512 -0.64 -11.75 -26.83
C GLU A 512 0.79 -12.17 -27.13
N THR A 513 1.34 -13.16 -26.41
CA THR A 513 2.72 -13.65 -26.62
C THR A 513 2.96 -14.26 -28.01
N LEU A 514 1.90 -14.66 -28.70
CA LEU A 514 1.98 -15.31 -30.02
C LEU A 514 1.76 -14.33 -31.17
N ILE A 515 1.15 -13.17 -30.88
CA ILE A 515 0.75 -12.19 -31.93
C ILE A 515 1.87 -11.18 -32.14
N PRO A 516 2.26 -10.90 -33.41
CA PRO A 516 3.22 -9.84 -33.68
C PRO A 516 2.75 -8.48 -33.17
N ASP A 517 3.64 -7.73 -32.55
CA ASP A 517 3.40 -6.42 -31.98
C ASP A 517 2.68 -5.43 -32.94
N ALA A 518 2.98 -5.49 -34.22
CA ALA A 518 2.32 -4.66 -35.25
C ALA A 518 0.83 -4.99 -35.49
N LEU A 519 0.34 -6.08 -34.92
CA LEU A 519 -1.07 -6.50 -35.01
C LEU A 519 -1.81 -6.35 -33.65
N LEU A 520 -1.11 -6.05 -32.59
CA LEU A 520 -1.73 -5.78 -31.28
C LEU A 520 -2.45 -4.44 -31.34
N PRO A 521 -3.67 -4.35 -30.75
CA PRO A 521 -4.49 -3.13 -30.82
C PRO A 521 -4.08 -2.06 -29.80
N TYR A 522 -3.14 -2.36 -28.91
CA TYR A 522 -2.69 -1.48 -27.83
C TYR A 522 -1.20 -1.71 -27.52
N PRO A 523 -0.52 -0.73 -26.86
CA PRO A 523 0.87 -0.87 -26.44
C PRO A 523 1.05 -1.99 -25.42
N THR A 524 2.09 -2.78 -25.57
CA THR A 524 2.55 -3.84 -24.68
C THR A 524 3.29 -3.28 -23.46
N TYR A 525 3.54 -4.12 -22.46
CA TYR A 525 4.22 -3.72 -21.22
C TYR A 525 5.64 -3.20 -21.44
N ASP A 526 6.39 -3.81 -22.38
CA ASP A 526 7.73 -3.32 -22.72
C ASP A 526 7.72 -1.88 -23.26
N LYS A 527 6.71 -1.51 -24.06
CA LYS A 527 6.55 -0.13 -24.52
C LYS A 527 6.14 0.82 -23.40
N LEU A 528 5.20 0.42 -22.53
CA LEU A 528 4.72 1.26 -21.45
C LEU A 528 5.79 1.51 -20.40
N LEU A 529 6.53 0.48 -20.01
CA LEU A 529 7.46 0.52 -18.88
C LEU A 529 8.88 1.00 -19.26
N PHE A 530 9.26 0.92 -20.54
CA PHE A 530 10.63 1.23 -20.96
C PHE A 530 10.76 2.40 -21.94
N SER A 531 9.66 3.06 -22.29
CA SER A 531 9.67 4.23 -23.21
C SER A 531 10.00 5.55 -22.52
N VAL A 532 9.87 5.64 -21.20
CA VAL A 532 10.09 6.87 -20.41
C VAL A 532 11.44 6.85 -19.75
#